data_188762317b2755e9ecff7704c07e32cb
#
_entry.id   188762317b2755e9ecff7704c07e32cb
#
_cell.length_a   1.000
_cell.length_b   1.000
_cell.length_c   1.000
_cell.angle_alpha   90.00
_cell.angle_beta   90.00
_cell.angle_gamma   90.00
#
_symmetry.space_group_name_H-M   'P 1'
#
loop_
_entity.id
_entity.type
_entity.pdbx_description
1 polymer ?
#
loop_
_entity_poly.entity_id
_entity_poly.type
_entity_poly.pdbx_seq_one_letter_code
_entity_poly.pdbx_strand_id
1 'polypeptide(L)'
;FSNVIELQAGKIPPDFDLIDTKGEPKKFSQIQKTEVTIYYFWSVNQRELSNLIFDRIGQLKRLFPNVKFVGIDIGQDKNQWRRQIQKSDKTDQYHSINFMDLSQKFLINNINKSLIIDKNGRIISAFEDIFSPNLEKILLLKES
;
A
#
# COMPACT_ATOMS: atom_id res chain seq x y z
N PHE A 1 -4.38 14.67 15.75
CA PHE A 1 -2.96 15.05 15.83
C PHE A 1 -2.07 13.87 16.14
N SER A 2 -2.51 12.94 16.99
CA SER A 2 -1.72 11.76 17.32
C SER A 2 -1.46 10.89 16.07
N ASN A 3 -2.43 10.81 15.14
CA ASN A 3 -2.27 10.06 13.90
C ASN A 3 -1.15 10.63 13.02
N VAL A 4 -1.05 11.96 12.96
CA VAL A 4 0.02 12.63 12.22
C VAL A 4 1.38 12.29 12.81
N ILE A 5 1.48 12.28 14.14
CA ILE A 5 2.72 11.94 14.83
C ILE A 5 3.10 10.49 14.57
N GLU A 6 2.12 9.57 14.61
CA GLU A 6 2.34 8.14 14.40
C GLU A 6 2.81 7.81 12.98
N LEU A 7 2.52 8.68 12.01
CA LEU A 7 2.89 8.46 10.61
C LEU A 7 4.17 9.19 10.21
N GLN A 8 4.98 9.59 11.16
CA GLN A 8 6.28 10.21 10.89
C GLN A 8 7.36 9.17 10.64
N ALA A 9 8.38 9.57 9.89
CA ALA A 9 9.53 8.72 9.61
C ALA A 9 10.17 8.21 10.91
N GLY A 10 10.56 6.95 10.92
CA GLY A 10 11.15 6.29 12.08
C GLY A 10 10.15 5.69 13.06
N LYS A 11 8.87 5.98 12.91
CA LYS A 11 7.82 5.44 13.78
C LYS A 11 7.25 4.16 13.19
N ILE A 12 6.65 3.34 14.07
CA ILE A 12 5.91 2.16 13.65
C ILE A 12 4.47 2.59 13.39
N PRO A 13 3.92 2.32 12.19
CA PRO A 13 2.55 2.75 11.88
C PRO A 13 1.53 1.97 12.71
N PRO A 14 0.33 2.53 12.92
CA PRO A 14 -0.73 1.80 13.61
C PRO A 14 -1.18 0.58 12.81
N ASP A 15 -1.65 -0.44 13.50
CA ASP A 15 -2.12 -1.66 12.86
C ASP A 15 -3.58 -1.52 12.38
N PHE A 16 -3.98 -2.36 11.42
CA PHE A 16 -5.35 -2.41 10.96
C PHE A 16 -5.65 -3.77 10.34
N ASP A 17 -6.93 -4.04 10.12
CA ASP A 17 -7.41 -5.34 9.69
C ASP A 17 -7.59 -5.40 8.18
N LEU A 18 -7.11 -6.50 7.60
CA LEU A 18 -7.18 -6.77 6.16
C LEU A 18 -7.68 -8.21 5.96
N ILE A 19 -8.06 -8.53 4.73
CA ILE A 19 -8.23 -9.92 4.29
C ILE A 19 -7.32 -10.16 3.09
N ASP A 20 -6.78 -11.37 3.01
CA ASP A 20 -5.93 -11.76 1.90
C ASP A 20 -6.75 -12.30 0.73
N THR A 21 -6.07 -12.74 -0.33
CA THR A 21 -6.75 -13.25 -1.53
C THR A 21 -7.50 -14.55 -1.31
N LYS A 22 -7.23 -15.24 -0.21
CA LYS A 22 -7.94 -16.46 0.18
C LYS A 22 -9.15 -16.16 1.08
N GLY A 23 -9.34 -14.88 1.43
CA GLY A 23 -10.43 -14.46 2.30
C GLY A 23 -10.12 -14.61 3.78
N GLU A 24 -8.87 -14.86 4.15
CA GLU A 24 -8.47 -15.03 5.54
C GLU A 24 -8.09 -13.69 6.17
N PRO A 25 -8.43 -13.47 7.44
CA PRO A 25 -8.04 -12.23 8.14
C PRO A 25 -6.53 -12.13 8.29
N LYS A 26 -6.02 -10.93 8.09
CA LYS A 26 -4.62 -10.59 8.30
C LYS A 26 -4.52 -9.22 8.95
N LYS A 27 -3.52 -9.03 9.78
CA LYS A 27 -3.17 -7.71 10.29
C LYS A 27 -2.11 -7.08 9.39
N PHE A 28 -2.16 -5.75 9.23
CA PHE A 28 -1.14 -5.02 8.50
C PHE A 28 0.27 -5.38 9.00
N SER A 29 0.43 -5.47 10.32
CA SER A 29 1.70 -5.82 10.96
C SER A 29 2.18 -7.24 10.65
N GLN A 30 1.29 -8.13 10.21
CA GLN A 30 1.62 -9.52 9.89
C GLN A 30 2.12 -9.72 8.47
N ILE A 31 2.01 -8.70 7.61
CA ILE A 31 2.48 -8.79 6.24
C ILE A 31 4.01 -8.87 6.27
N GLN A 32 4.56 -9.87 5.60
CA GLN A 32 6.01 -10.05 5.54
C GLN A 32 6.66 -8.89 4.81
N LYS A 33 7.75 -8.36 5.39
CA LYS A 33 8.45 -7.20 4.86
C LYS A 33 9.80 -7.61 4.29
N THR A 34 10.24 -6.88 3.28
CA THR A 34 11.61 -6.95 2.75
C THR A 34 12.38 -5.73 3.23
N GLU A 35 13.55 -5.48 2.67
CA GLU A 35 14.35 -4.29 3.03
C GLU A 35 13.56 -3.00 2.85
N VAL A 36 12.77 -2.94 1.77
CA VAL A 36 11.85 -1.83 1.52
C VAL A 36 10.54 -2.42 1.02
N THR A 37 9.44 -2.04 1.66
CA THR A 37 8.08 -2.44 1.26
C THR A 37 7.26 -1.18 1.05
N ILE A 38 6.60 -1.08 -0.10
CA ILE A 38 5.69 0.00 -0.41
C ILE A 38 4.27 -0.52 -0.36
N TYR A 39 3.44 0.12 0.47
CA TYR A 39 2.01 -0.12 0.50
C TYR A 39 1.34 0.95 -0.35
N TYR A 40 0.63 0.54 -1.38
CA TYR A 40 -0.13 1.45 -2.24
C TYR A 40 -1.61 1.10 -2.14
N PHE A 41 -2.45 2.08 -2.42
CA PHE A 41 -3.90 1.95 -2.27
C PHE A 41 -4.58 2.06 -3.62
N TRP A 42 -5.69 1.36 -3.77
CA TRP A 42 -6.50 1.41 -4.98
C TRP A 42 -7.95 1.09 -4.61
N SER A 43 -8.87 1.26 -5.56
CA SER A 43 -10.27 1.01 -5.29
C SER A 43 -10.96 0.48 -6.54
N VAL A 44 -11.73 -0.58 -6.38
CA VAL A 44 -12.57 -1.11 -7.46
C VAL A 44 -13.59 -0.08 -7.94
N ASN A 45 -13.92 0.91 -7.09
CA ASN A 45 -14.86 1.98 -7.43
C ASN A 45 -14.22 3.13 -8.20
N GLN A 46 -12.90 3.18 -8.29
CA GLN A 46 -12.14 4.20 -9.01
C GLN A 46 -11.27 3.52 -10.06
N ARG A 47 -11.92 2.93 -11.05
CA ARG A 47 -11.26 2.04 -12.00
C ARG A 47 -10.16 2.73 -12.81
N GLU A 48 -10.43 3.93 -13.33
CA GLU A 48 -9.46 4.62 -14.18
C GLU A 48 -8.19 4.98 -13.40
N LEU A 49 -8.35 5.55 -12.21
CA LEU A 49 -7.22 5.91 -11.37
C LEU A 49 -6.48 4.65 -10.90
N SER A 50 -7.21 3.61 -10.55
CA SER A 50 -6.59 2.35 -10.12
C SER A 50 -5.77 1.72 -11.22
N ASN A 51 -6.23 1.77 -12.47
CA ASN A 51 -5.46 1.26 -13.61
C ASN A 51 -4.17 2.05 -13.80
N LEU A 52 -4.21 3.38 -13.64
CA LEU A 52 -3.01 4.21 -13.71
C LEU A 52 -2.04 3.86 -12.58
N ILE A 53 -2.56 3.60 -11.40
CA ILE A 53 -1.74 3.17 -10.26
C ILE A 53 -1.06 1.83 -10.56
N PHE A 54 -1.80 0.86 -11.09
CA PHE A 54 -1.22 -0.45 -11.45
C PHE A 54 -0.14 -0.33 -12.51
N ASP A 55 -0.35 0.53 -13.51
CA ASP A 55 0.66 0.77 -14.55
C ASP A 55 1.93 1.36 -13.94
N ARG A 56 1.77 2.32 -13.03
CA ARG A 56 2.90 2.94 -12.32
C ARG A 56 3.63 1.90 -11.45
N ILE A 57 2.89 1.07 -10.73
CA ILE A 57 3.48 0.01 -9.91
C ILE A 57 4.26 -0.97 -10.79
N GLY A 58 3.72 -1.34 -11.95
CA GLY A 58 4.44 -2.20 -12.90
C GLY A 58 5.75 -1.58 -13.35
N GLN A 59 5.77 -0.29 -13.63
CA GLN A 59 6.98 0.44 -13.98
C GLN A 59 7.99 0.39 -12.82
N LEU A 60 7.54 0.69 -11.61
CA LEU A 60 8.41 0.70 -10.44
C LEU A 60 8.97 -0.69 -10.12
N LYS A 61 8.17 -1.73 -10.31
CA LYS A 61 8.66 -3.11 -10.12
C LYS A 61 9.81 -3.45 -11.06
N ARG A 62 9.76 -2.96 -12.29
CA ARG A 62 10.83 -3.18 -13.26
C ARG A 62 12.10 -2.41 -12.88
N LEU A 63 11.93 -1.19 -12.37
CA LEU A 63 13.06 -0.34 -11.97
C LEU A 63 13.68 -0.79 -10.64
N PHE A 64 12.86 -1.32 -9.73
CA PHE A 64 13.29 -1.67 -8.37
C PHE A 64 12.85 -3.11 -8.04
N PRO A 65 13.51 -4.13 -8.61
CA PRO A 65 13.06 -5.52 -8.46
C PRO A 65 13.18 -6.06 -7.04
N ASN A 66 13.95 -5.42 -6.17
CA ASN A 66 14.12 -5.86 -4.78
C ASN A 66 13.14 -5.21 -3.82
N VAL A 67 12.35 -4.25 -4.29
CA VAL A 67 11.32 -3.61 -3.48
C VAL A 67 10.03 -4.42 -3.54
N LYS A 68 9.43 -4.67 -2.40
CA LYS A 68 8.14 -5.36 -2.33
C LYS A 68 7.02 -4.33 -2.44
N PHE A 69 6.02 -4.63 -3.27
CA PHE A 69 4.85 -3.77 -3.46
C PHE A 69 3.61 -4.50 -2.98
N VAL A 70 2.89 -3.90 -2.03
CA VAL A 70 1.68 -4.46 -1.44
C VAL A 70 0.52 -3.56 -1.75
N GLY A 71 -0.49 -4.08 -2.44
CA GLY A 71 -1.68 -3.33 -2.80
C GLY A 71 -2.81 -3.55 -1.82
N ILE A 72 -3.49 -2.49 -1.44
CA ILE A 72 -4.62 -2.54 -0.51
C ILE A 72 -5.82 -1.89 -1.18
N ASP A 73 -6.85 -2.70 -1.45
CA ASP A 73 -8.11 -2.19 -1.97
C ASP A 73 -8.88 -1.54 -0.82
N ILE A 74 -9.25 -0.29 -1.01
CA ILE A 74 -10.03 0.47 -0.04
C ILE A 74 -11.48 0.63 -0.44
N GLY A 75 -11.91 -0.06 -1.52
CA GLY A 75 -13.30 -0.09 -1.93
C GLY A 75 -14.16 -0.87 -0.94
N GLN A 76 -15.47 -0.67 -0.99
CA GLN A 76 -16.38 -1.30 -0.05
C GLN A 76 -16.88 -2.68 -0.52
N ASP A 77 -16.67 -3.01 -1.80
CA ASP A 77 -17.21 -4.25 -2.38
C ASP A 77 -16.13 -5.32 -2.45
N LYS A 78 -16.12 -6.18 -1.44
CA LYS A 78 -15.20 -7.31 -1.34
C LYS A 78 -15.32 -8.26 -2.52
N ASN A 79 -16.53 -8.47 -3.02
CA ASN A 79 -16.78 -9.41 -4.12
C ASN A 79 -16.22 -8.88 -5.43
N GLN A 80 -16.34 -7.58 -5.69
CA GLN A 80 -15.71 -6.95 -6.86
C GLN A 80 -14.19 -7.04 -6.77
N TRP A 81 -13.64 -6.81 -5.59
CA TRP A 81 -12.20 -6.94 -5.37
C TRP A 81 -11.73 -8.36 -5.71
N ARG A 82 -12.43 -9.38 -5.22
CA ARG A 82 -12.08 -10.77 -5.50
C ARG A 82 -12.11 -11.09 -6.99
N ARG A 83 -13.14 -10.63 -7.68
CA ARG A 83 -13.25 -10.86 -9.12
C ARG A 83 -12.11 -10.18 -9.87
N GLN A 84 -11.74 -8.98 -9.47
CA GLN A 84 -10.65 -8.23 -10.10
C GLN A 84 -9.31 -8.95 -9.90
N ILE A 85 -9.06 -9.47 -8.70
CA ILE A 85 -7.84 -10.21 -8.38
C ILE A 85 -7.76 -11.52 -9.17
N GLN A 86 -8.88 -12.22 -9.32
CA GLN A 86 -8.89 -13.50 -10.06
C GLN A 86 -8.60 -13.33 -11.54
N LYS A 87 -8.97 -12.19 -12.13
CA LYS A 87 -8.75 -11.92 -13.55
C LYS A 87 -7.32 -11.58 -13.89
N SER A 88 -6.51 -11.26 -12.90
CA SER A 88 -5.12 -10.87 -13.10
C SER A 88 -4.28 -11.51 -12.02
N ASP A 89 -3.08 -11.97 -12.40
CA ASP A 89 -2.15 -12.58 -11.46
C ASP A 89 -1.49 -11.48 -10.62
N LYS A 90 -2.23 -11.01 -9.60
CA LYS A 90 -1.75 -9.96 -8.70
C LYS A 90 -1.43 -10.58 -7.35
N THR A 91 -0.15 -10.74 -7.08
CA THR A 91 0.33 -11.18 -5.78
C THR A 91 0.40 -9.99 -4.81
N ASP A 92 0.45 -10.29 -3.52
CA ASP A 92 0.56 -9.27 -2.46
C ASP A 92 -0.60 -8.27 -2.50
N GLN A 93 -1.81 -8.79 -2.62
CA GLN A 93 -3.02 -7.98 -2.64
C GLN A 93 -3.88 -8.27 -1.41
N TYR A 94 -4.41 -7.21 -0.83
CA TYR A 94 -5.26 -7.28 0.35
C TYR A 94 -6.46 -6.35 0.20
N HIS A 95 -7.49 -6.61 0.97
CA HIS A 95 -8.69 -5.78 1.01
C HIS A 95 -8.88 -5.24 2.43
N SER A 96 -9.12 -3.95 2.56
CA SER A 96 -9.39 -3.32 3.85
C SER A 96 -10.79 -3.68 4.33
N ILE A 97 -10.89 -4.25 5.53
CA ILE A 97 -12.17 -4.63 6.12
C ILE A 97 -12.96 -3.39 6.54
N ASN A 98 -12.26 -2.39 7.05
CA ASN A 98 -12.90 -1.17 7.57
C ASN A 98 -12.16 0.05 7.04
N PHE A 99 -12.65 0.59 5.92
CA PHE A 99 -12.04 1.75 5.28
C PHE A 99 -12.04 2.98 6.21
N MET A 100 -13.11 3.17 7.00
CA MET A 100 -13.16 4.33 7.90
C MET A 100 -12.05 4.29 8.93
N ASP A 101 -11.80 3.13 9.51
CA ASP A 101 -10.71 2.95 10.47
C ASP A 101 -9.35 3.19 9.80
N LEU A 102 -9.13 2.59 8.63
CA LEU A 102 -7.93 2.76 7.84
C LEU A 102 -7.70 4.23 7.49
N SER A 103 -8.74 4.89 7.00
CA SER A 103 -8.70 6.29 6.60
C SER A 103 -8.28 7.19 7.76
N GLN A 104 -8.83 6.95 8.95
CA GLN A 104 -8.50 7.74 10.13
C GLN A 104 -7.07 7.50 10.60
N LYS A 105 -6.64 6.23 10.61
CA LYS A 105 -5.29 5.87 11.08
C LYS A 105 -4.19 6.36 10.16
N PHE A 106 -4.44 6.37 8.86
CA PHE A 106 -3.43 6.70 7.86
C PHE A 106 -3.71 8.01 7.13
N LEU A 107 -4.74 8.75 7.51
CA LEU A 107 -5.11 10.04 6.92
C LEU A 107 -5.18 9.99 5.40
N ILE A 108 -5.77 8.91 4.87
CA ILE A 108 -5.85 8.71 3.43
C ILE A 108 -6.96 9.58 2.87
N ASN A 109 -6.58 10.71 2.28
CA ASN A 109 -7.52 11.60 1.59
C ASN A 109 -7.58 11.30 0.11
N ASN A 110 -6.57 10.61 -0.40
CA ASN A 110 -6.38 10.39 -1.83
C ASN A 110 -5.64 9.06 -2.01
N ILE A 111 -6.18 8.18 -2.86
CA ILE A 111 -5.65 6.83 -3.02
C ILE A 111 -4.28 6.78 -3.68
N ASN A 112 -3.83 7.87 -4.33
CA ASN A 112 -2.51 7.89 -4.94
C ASN A 112 -1.36 8.05 -3.94
N LYS A 113 -1.65 8.19 -2.65
CA LYS A 113 -0.62 8.26 -1.62
C LYS A 113 -0.13 6.86 -1.24
N SER A 114 1.13 6.77 -0.86
CA SER A 114 1.76 5.50 -0.51
C SER A 114 2.43 5.59 0.85
N LEU A 115 2.76 4.42 1.39
CA LEU A 115 3.46 4.29 2.66
C LEU A 115 4.67 3.39 2.44
N ILE A 116 5.87 3.91 2.74
CA ILE A 116 7.12 3.19 2.53
C ILE A 116 7.66 2.76 3.89
N ILE A 117 7.90 1.46 4.06
CA ILE A 117 8.25 0.85 5.35
C ILE A 117 9.58 0.08 5.18
N ASP A 118 10.45 0.17 6.18
CA ASP A 118 11.69 -0.59 6.20
C ASP A 118 11.49 -2.02 6.74
N LYS A 119 12.55 -2.80 6.78
CA LYS A 119 12.50 -4.20 7.22
C LYS A 119 12.10 -4.36 8.69
N ASN A 120 12.28 -3.32 9.49
CA ASN A 120 11.92 -3.34 10.92
C ASN A 120 10.49 -2.88 11.18
N GLY A 121 9.74 -2.58 10.11
CA GLY A 121 8.37 -2.11 10.25
C GLY A 121 8.25 -0.62 10.53
N ARG A 122 9.33 0.13 10.39
CA ARG A 122 9.33 1.57 10.64
C ARG A 122 9.12 2.35 9.35
N ILE A 123 8.46 3.47 9.47
CA ILE A 123 8.14 4.34 8.32
C ILE A 123 9.41 4.98 7.78
N ILE A 124 9.69 4.78 6.49
CA ILE A 124 10.69 5.53 5.74
C ILE A 124 10.09 6.85 5.28
N SER A 125 8.91 6.77 4.66
CA SER A 125 8.18 7.94 4.20
C SER A 125 6.69 7.62 4.18
N ALA A 126 5.85 8.57 4.60
CA ALA A 126 4.40 8.46 4.54
C ALA A 126 3.86 9.49 3.55
N PHE A 127 2.70 9.17 2.94
CA PHE A 127 1.98 10.08 2.05
C PHE A 127 2.75 10.46 0.78
N GLU A 128 3.71 9.64 0.37
CA GLU A 128 4.41 9.89 -0.88
C GLU A 128 3.48 9.59 -2.06
N ASP A 129 3.36 10.54 -2.99
CA ASP A 129 2.53 10.36 -4.18
C ASP A 129 3.16 9.28 -5.05
N ILE A 130 2.38 8.26 -5.40
CA ILE A 130 2.87 7.12 -6.18
C ILE A 130 3.37 7.57 -7.57
N PHE A 131 2.85 8.66 -8.09
CA PHE A 131 3.24 9.18 -9.40
C PHE A 131 4.40 10.17 -9.34
N SER A 132 4.86 10.54 -8.14
CA SER A 132 5.90 11.54 -7.99
C SER A 132 7.28 10.99 -8.33
N PRO A 133 8.13 11.75 -9.05
CA PRO A 133 9.54 11.38 -9.23
C PRO A 133 10.29 11.28 -7.90
N ASN A 134 9.81 11.96 -6.86
CA ASN A 134 10.44 11.90 -5.54
C ASN A 134 10.43 10.49 -4.96
N LEU A 135 9.39 9.70 -5.27
CA LEU A 135 9.32 8.30 -4.85
C LEU A 135 10.52 7.51 -5.40
N GLU A 136 10.83 7.70 -6.67
CA GLU A 136 11.98 7.03 -7.28
C GLU A 136 13.30 7.45 -6.61
N LYS A 137 13.43 8.72 -6.24
CA LYS A 137 14.63 9.21 -5.54
C LYS A 137 14.79 8.53 -4.18
N ILE A 138 13.69 8.37 -3.45
CA ILE A 138 13.70 7.68 -2.15
C ILE A 138 14.16 6.23 -2.33
N LEU A 139 13.61 5.54 -3.32
CA LEU A 139 13.94 4.13 -3.58
C LEU A 139 15.39 3.96 -4.02
N LEU A 140 15.91 4.87 -4.84
CA LEU A 140 17.30 4.84 -5.26
C LEU A 140 18.25 4.99 -4.07
N LEU A 141 17.94 5.88 -3.13
CA LEU A 141 18.76 6.07 -1.93
C LEU A 141 18.77 4.81 -1.06
N LYS A 142 17.67 4.06 -1.01
CA LYS A 142 17.59 2.85 -0.19
C LYS A 142 18.27 1.65 -0.84
N GLU A 143 18.37 1.61 -2.16
CA GLU A 143 19.04 0.53 -2.88
C GLU A 143 20.56 0.69 -2.92
N SER A 144 21.04 1.87 -2.74
CA SER A 144 22.49 2.11 -2.66
C SER A 144 23.02 1.91 -1.22
#